data_ab8523e06aa90da848d958e94d991988
#
_entry.id   ab8523e06aa90da848d958e94d991988
#
_cell.length_a   1.000
_cell.length_b   1.000
_cell.length_c   1.000
_cell.angle_alpha   90.00
_cell.angle_beta   90.00
_cell.angle_gamma   90.00
#
_symmetry.space_group_name_H-M   'P 1'
#
loop_
_entity.id
_entity.type
_entity.pdbx_description
1 polymer ?
#
loop_
_entity_poly.entity_id
_entity_poly.type
_entity_poly.pdbx_seq_one_letter_code
_entity_poly.pdbx_strand_id
1 'polypeptide(L)'
;MSQVLLTGLGTVGAWGCGAESLRRALAAADPRSHLSAVDRVAGFHRAHGAQQAFLTAGLPLTDWLTPGEARRMSPPSKLAVAAARMALRCAGLADARGDREATAPEAPTEVIVATAFGPSSYSEALLRQILFEGPESTSPFYFTESVANAPAAQIAILCGARGPSVTVCQREAGPLIALGQAAAEVASGKAARALAGAVEEMTPLLHALLDRFGALARPGADGAELARPFDRRRDGFLAAEGATLVHLETEESALARGARPLARVLAWGSAFDPTAPRTGWGTGAGRLARSLLRGLERAGLSIGDVDRIVSGASGSRSGDRLEAGLLRAAWGDWPLPPVLVPKATVGEYGGGFLGAAVLAAGGAPFGPTPGFAEPDPELGIIPYREGRLPPPSTVLVTSLAAGGAAAWLVLGAPQP
;
A
#
# COMPACT_ATOMS: atom_id res chain seq x y z
N MET A 1 -26.74 2.81 -0.63
CA MET A 1 -25.62 1.90 -0.33
C MET A 1 -25.30 2.05 1.14
N SER A 2 -25.02 0.96 1.83
CA SER A 2 -24.65 0.98 3.25
C SER A 2 -23.31 1.69 3.45
N GLN A 3 -23.17 2.45 4.55
CA GLN A 3 -21.90 3.04 4.94
C GLN A 3 -20.90 1.93 5.28
N VAL A 4 -19.67 2.04 4.78
CA VAL A 4 -18.59 1.08 5.01
C VAL A 4 -17.59 1.66 6.00
N LEU A 5 -17.27 0.86 7.01
CA LEU A 5 -16.29 1.18 8.04
C LEU A 5 -15.03 0.32 7.90
N LEU A 6 -13.89 0.92 8.18
CA LEU A 6 -12.63 0.25 8.39
C LEU A 6 -12.50 -0.03 9.89
N THR A 7 -12.56 -1.29 10.28
CA THR A 7 -12.59 -1.68 11.70
C THR A 7 -11.35 -2.43 12.16
N GLY A 8 -10.46 -2.80 11.25
CA GLY A 8 -9.20 -3.43 11.59
C GLY A 8 -8.07 -3.03 10.65
N LEU A 9 -6.88 -2.89 11.20
CA LEU A 9 -5.64 -2.61 10.49
C LEU A 9 -4.53 -3.52 10.98
N GLY A 10 -3.95 -4.28 10.06
CA GLY A 10 -2.75 -5.06 10.28
C GLY A 10 -1.69 -4.68 9.28
N THR A 11 -0.46 -4.49 9.74
CA THR A 11 0.65 -4.07 8.89
C THR A 11 1.97 -4.69 9.34
N VAL A 12 2.79 -5.07 8.38
CA VAL A 12 4.15 -5.59 8.56
C VAL A 12 5.04 -4.93 7.53
N GLY A 13 6.14 -4.37 7.95
CA GLY A 13 7.11 -3.73 7.06
C GLY A 13 8.41 -3.47 7.79
N ALA A 14 9.36 -2.78 7.18
CA ALA A 14 10.65 -2.47 7.79
C ALA A 14 10.51 -1.70 9.13
N TRP A 15 9.40 -1.05 9.36
CA TRP A 15 9.03 -0.40 10.63
C TRP A 15 8.64 -1.39 11.74
N GLY A 16 8.52 -2.68 11.45
CA GLY A 16 8.08 -3.73 12.36
C GLY A 16 6.64 -4.20 12.11
N CYS A 17 6.03 -4.80 13.13
CA CYS A 17 4.69 -5.35 13.09
C CYS A 17 3.68 -4.45 13.79
N GLY A 18 2.49 -4.31 13.20
CA GLY A 18 1.32 -3.62 13.76
C GLY A 18 1.25 -2.12 13.49
N ALA A 19 0.04 -1.59 13.63
CA ALA A 19 -0.29 -0.19 13.33
C ALA A 19 0.50 0.81 14.18
N GLU A 20 0.83 0.46 15.44
CA GLU A 20 1.58 1.35 16.32
C GLU A 20 3.04 1.52 15.88
N SER A 21 3.68 0.49 15.36
CA SER A 21 5.04 0.58 14.81
C SER A 21 5.06 1.47 13.57
N LEU A 22 4.08 1.31 12.68
CA LEU A 22 3.92 2.18 11.52
C LEU A 22 3.66 3.63 11.93
N ARG A 23 2.78 3.86 12.92
CA ARG A 23 2.48 5.20 13.44
C ARG A 23 3.73 5.91 13.96
N ARG A 24 4.57 5.20 14.71
CA ARG A 24 5.85 5.74 15.20
C ARG A 24 6.81 6.09 14.06
N ALA A 25 6.94 5.23 13.06
CA ALA A 25 7.78 5.49 11.89
C ALA A 25 7.32 6.73 11.11
N LEU A 26 6.01 6.88 10.89
CA LEU A 26 5.43 8.04 10.21
C LEU A 26 5.62 9.35 11.01
N ALA A 27 5.50 9.28 12.33
CA ALA A 27 5.71 10.45 13.21
C ALA A 27 7.19 10.84 13.29
N ALA A 28 8.11 9.88 13.34
CA ALA A 28 9.55 10.12 13.34
C ALA A 28 10.05 10.65 12.00
N ALA A 29 9.43 10.23 10.91
CA ALA A 29 9.78 10.61 9.53
C ALA A 29 11.28 10.44 9.21
N ASP A 30 11.90 9.40 9.77
CA ASP A 30 13.29 9.03 9.53
C ASP A 30 13.37 7.71 8.76
N PRO A 31 13.42 7.75 7.42
CA PRO A 31 13.52 6.54 6.61
C PRO A 31 14.83 5.78 6.83
N ARG A 32 15.92 6.46 7.21
CA ARG A 32 17.24 5.86 7.35
C ARG A 32 17.28 4.81 8.46
N SER A 33 16.48 4.96 9.50
CA SER A 33 16.41 4.01 10.61
C SER A 33 15.78 2.67 10.23
N HIS A 34 15.15 2.58 9.07
CA HIS A 34 14.43 1.40 8.58
C HIS A 34 14.97 0.84 7.26
N LEU A 35 15.97 1.51 6.65
CA LEU A 35 16.60 1.04 5.43
C LEU A 35 17.63 -0.06 5.73
N SER A 36 17.69 -1.05 4.86
CA SER A 36 18.67 -2.15 4.90
C SER A 36 19.36 -2.27 3.54
N ALA A 37 20.60 -2.72 3.57
CA ALA A 37 21.34 -3.03 2.35
C ALA A 37 20.68 -4.23 1.64
N VAL A 38 20.58 -4.16 0.33
CA VAL A 38 20.12 -5.25 -0.51
C VAL A 38 21.32 -6.09 -0.95
N ASP A 39 21.21 -7.41 -0.88
CA ASP A 39 22.22 -8.31 -1.40
C ASP A 39 22.42 -8.06 -2.90
N ARG A 40 23.66 -7.72 -3.28
CA ARG A 40 23.97 -7.34 -4.65
C ARG A 40 24.39 -8.55 -5.46
N VAL A 41 23.64 -8.83 -6.52
CA VAL A 41 23.93 -9.93 -7.43
C VAL A 41 24.84 -9.44 -8.56
N ALA A 42 26.02 -10.02 -8.65
CA ALA A 42 27.00 -9.69 -9.69
C ALA A 42 26.41 -9.87 -11.09
N GLY A 43 26.65 -8.91 -11.98
CA GLY A 43 26.09 -8.89 -13.34
C GLY A 43 24.65 -8.36 -13.46
N PHE A 44 23.89 -8.27 -12.37
CA PHE A 44 22.53 -7.71 -12.36
C PHE A 44 22.52 -6.27 -11.88
N HIS A 45 23.06 -5.96 -10.72
CA HIS A 45 23.11 -4.61 -10.19
C HIS A 45 24.16 -3.74 -10.92
N ARG A 46 23.83 -2.47 -11.14
CA ARG A 46 24.76 -1.49 -11.68
C ARG A 46 25.80 -1.11 -10.62
N ALA A 47 27.04 -0.84 -11.00
CA ALA A 47 28.13 -0.53 -10.06
C ALA A 47 27.79 0.63 -9.09
N HIS A 48 27.13 1.66 -9.60
CA HIS A 48 26.74 2.86 -8.83
C HIS A 48 25.21 3.03 -8.75
N GLY A 49 24.47 1.91 -8.75
CA GLY A 49 23.02 1.90 -8.61
C GLY A 49 22.57 1.98 -7.14
N ALA A 50 21.26 1.93 -6.94
CA ALA A 50 20.64 1.84 -5.62
C ALA A 50 21.14 0.61 -4.84
N GLN A 51 21.24 0.75 -3.54
CA GLN A 51 21.85 -0.24 -2.64
C GLN A 51 20.95 -0.63 -1.46
N GLN A 52 19.91 0.15 -1.21
CA GLN A 52 19.06 0.03 -0.02
C GLN A 52 17.59 -0.16 -0.37
N ALA A 53 16.88 -0.84 0.52
CA ALA A 53 15.42 -0.99 0.46
C ALA A 53 14.86 -1.11 1.89
N PHE A 54 13.57 -0.95 2.03
CA PHE A 54 12.83 -1.26 3.25
C PHE A 54 12.53 -2.77 3.28
N LEU A 55 13.33 -3.54 4.00
CA LEU A 55 13.25 -5.00 4.07
C LEU A 55 12.67 -5.47 5.41
N THR A 56 11.99 -6.60 5.39
CA THR A 56 11.39 -7.23 6.58
C THR A 56 12.26 -8.36 7.15
N ALA A 57 13.47 -8.53 6.64
CA ALA A 57 14.38 -9.57 7.07
C ALA A 57 14.61 -9.52 8.61
N GLY A 58 14.46 -10.67 9.27
CA GLY A 58 14.65 -10.79 10.71
C GLY A 58 13.45 -10.37 11.58
N LEU A 59 12.32 -9.94 10.99
CA LEU A 59 11.13 -9.67 11.77
C LEU A 59 10.55 -10.96 12.39
N PRO A 60 10.25 -10.97 13.69
CA PRO A 60 9.65 -12.13 14.34
C PRO A 60 8.15 -12.22 13.97
N LEU A 61 7.81 -13.13 13.05
CA LEU A 61 6.41 -13.43 12.73
C LEU A 61 5.85 -14.58 13.58
N THR A 62 6.60 -15.06 14.56
CA THR A 62 6.24 -16.21 15.42
C THR A 62 5.01 -15.97 16.28
N ASP A 63 4.69 -14.72 16.56
CA ASP A 63 3.45 -14.35 17.27
C ASP A 63 2.20 -14.53 16.39
N TRP A 64 2.40 -14.57 15.08
CA TRP A 64 1.32 -14.60 14.07
C TRP A 64 1.30 -15.89 13.24
N LEU A 65 2.39 -16.62 13.17
CA LEU A 65 2.54 -17.83 12.36
C LEU A 65 3.23 -18.92 13.16
N THR A 66 2.66 -20.11 13.13
CA THR A 66 3.35 -21.29 13.64
C THR A 66 4.51 -21.69 12.70
N PRO A 67 5.56 -22.37 13.21
CA PRO A 67 6.63 -22.87 12.36
C PRO A 67 6.14 -23.80 11.24
N GLY A 68 5.04 -24.53 11.46
CA GLY A 68 4.43 -25.42 10.47
C GLY A 68 3.79 -24.64 9.31
N GLU A 69 3.07 -23.57 9.62
CA GLU A 69 2.48 -22.67 8.62
C GLU A 69 3.57 -21.95 7.83
N ALA A 70 4.55 -21.34 8.54
CA ALA A 70 5.61 -20.57 7.93
C ALA A 70 6.46 -21.37 6.91
N ARG A 71 6.64 -22.68 7.14
CA ARG A 71 7.36 -23.55 6.19
C ARG A 71 6.62 -23.84 4.89
N ARG A 72 5.31 -23.59 4.85
CA ARG A 72 4.42 -23.89 3.72
C ARG A 72 4.01 -22.66 2.92
N MET A 73 4.66 -21.53 3.15
CA MET A 73 4.32 -20.25 2.53
C MET A 73 5.54 -19.57 1.93
N SER A 74 5.35 -18.91 0.81
CA SER A 74 6.30 -17.94 0.26
C SER A 74 6.47 -16.72 1.19
N PRO A 75 7.56 -15.94 1.07
CA PRO A 75 7.74 -14.75 1.89
C PRO A 75 6.54 -13.80 1.88
N PRO A 76 5.97 -13.39 0.71
CA PRO A 76 4.81 -12.50 0.72
C PRO A 76 3.56 -13.15 1.32
N SER A 77 3.36 -14.47 1.17
CA SER A 77 2.25 -15.17 1.83
C SER A 77 2.35 -15.08 3.35
N LYS A 78 3.56 -15.21 3.93
CA LYS A 78 3.79 -15.05 5.37
C LYS A 78 3.43 -13.65 5.85
N LEU A 79 3.91 -12.63 5.15
CA LEU A 79 3.63 -11.23 5.48
C LEU A 79 2.12 -10.93 5.40
N ALA A 80 1.46 -11.40 4.35
CA ALA A 80 0.04 -11.20 4.12
C ALA A 80 -0.83 -11.86 5.21
N VAL A 81 -0.55 -13.11 5.57
CA VAL A 81 -1.29 -13.81 6.64
C VAL A 81 -1.05 -13.14 7.99
N ALA A 82 0.18 -12.77 8.32
CA ALA A 82 0.46 -12.06 9.56
C ALA A 82 -0.31 -10.73 9.64
N ALA A 83 -0.29 -9.93 8.57
CA ALA A 83 -1.05 -8.68 8.50
C ALA A 83 -2.57 -8.92 8.57
N ALA A 84 -3.10 -9.97 7.93
CA ALA A 84 -4.52 -10.32 8.00
C ALA A 84 -4.95 -10.69 9.43
N ARG A 85 -4.17 -11.50 10.12
CA ARG A 85 -4.41 -11.86 11.53
C ARG A 85 -4.37 -10.64 12.44
N MET A 86 -3.42 -9.72 12.22
CA MET A 86 -3.37 -8.44 12.94
C MET A 86 -4.63 -7.60 12.69
N ALA A 87 -5.10 -7.54 11.43
CA ALA A 87 -6.31 -6.79 11.09
C ALA A 87 -7.55 -7.38 11.76
N LEU A 88 -7.72 -8.72 11.75
CA LEU A 88 -8.82 -9.40 12.42
C LEU A 88 -8.76 -9.21 13.95
N ARG A 89 -7.59 -9.31 14.55
CA ARG A 89 -7.41 -9.02 15.98
C ARG A 89 -7.74 -7.58 16.31
N CYS A 90 -7.28 -6.62 15.51
CA CYS A 90 -7.59 -5.20 15.67
C CYS A 90 -9.11 -4.96 15.57
N ALA A 91 -9.79 -5.69 14.68
CA ALA A 91 -11.24 -5.65 14.54
C ALA A 91 -12.01 -6.36 15.68
N GLY A 92 -11.34 -7.06 16.61
CA GLY A 92 -11.99 -7.85 17.65
C GLY A 92 -12.68 -9.13 17.13
N LEU A 93 -12.15 -9.71 16.04
CA LEU A 93 -12.69 -10.90 15.38
C LEU A 93 -11.77 -12.12 15.50
N ALA A 94 -10.63 -11.97 16.17
CA ALA A 94 -9.64 -13.00 16.36
C ALA A 94 -8.96 -12.86 17.72
N ASP A 95 -8.40 -13.95 18.21
CA ASP A 95 -7.67 -14.04 19.47
C ASP A 95 -6.30 -13.33 19.42
N ALA A 96 -5.49 -13.55 20.47
CA ALA A 96 -4.16 -12.95 20.59
C ALA A 96 -3.19 -13.38 19.46
N ARG A 97 -3.40 -14.55 18.83
CA ARG A 97 -2.62 -15.03 17.69
C ARG A 97 -3.21 -14.65 16.34
N GLY A 98 -4.41 -14.04 16.35
CA GLY A 98 -5.15 -13.72 15.14
C GLY A 98 -5.91 -14.91 14.56
N ASP A 99 -6.06 -16.00 15.32
CA ASP A 99 -6.95 -17.09 14.98
C ASP A 99 -8.39 -16.68 15.29
N ARG A 100 -9.34 -17.05 14.44
CA ARG A 100 -10.74 -16.65 14.60
C ARG A 100 -11.29 -17.11 15.94
N GLU A 101 -11.87 -16.20 16.71
CA GLU A 101 -12.59 -16.58 17.92
C GLU A 101 -13.83 -17.41 17.59
N ALA A 102 -14.08 -18.47 18.37
CA ALA A 102 -15.24 -19.34 18.19
C ALA A 102 -16.58 -18.58 18.31
N THR A 103 -16.56 -17.47 19.04
CA THR A 103 -17.71 -16.57 19.23
C THR A 103 -17.86 -15.50 18.15
N ALA A 104 -16.86 -15.37 17.25
CA ALA A 104 -16.94 -14.38 16.16
C ALA A 104 -18.11 -14.75 15.22
N PRO A 105 -18.97 -13.76 14.85
CA PRO A 105 -20.11 -14.02 13.98
C PRO A 105 -19.70 -14.67 12.67
N GLU A 106 -20.40 -15.74 12.28
CA GLU A 106 -20.17 -16.38 10.98
C GLU A 106 -20.71 -15.49 9.85
N ALA A 107 -19.77 -14.87 9.12
CA ALA A 107 -20.10 -14.14 7.92
C ALA A 107 -19.05 -14.46 6.84
N PRO A 108 -19.46 -14.70 5.59
CA PRO A 108 -18.52 -14.86 4.50
C PRO A 108 -17.62 -13.61 4.40
N THR A 109 -16.32 -13.82 4.57
CA THR A 109 -15.32 -12.76 4.44
C THR A 109 -14.67 -12.88 3.08
N GLU A 110 -14.72 -11.81 2.31
CA GLU A 110 -14.01 -11.68 1.04
C GLU A 110 -12.53 -11.32 1.28
N VAL A 111 -11.65 -11.75 0.39
CA VAL A 111 -10.22 -11.41 0.43
C VAL A 111 -9.82 -10.75 -0.89
N ILE A 112 -9.36 -9.50 -0.84
CA ILE A 112 -8.87 -8.79 -2.02
C ILE A 112 -7.45 -8.28 -1.74
N VAL A 113 -6.46 -8.88 -2.39
CA VAL A 113 -5.04 -8.53 -2.17
C VAL A 113 -4.41 -7.98 -3.44
N ALA A 114 -3.81 -6.81 -3.32
CA ALA A 114 -2.99 -6.24 -4.37
C ALA A 114 -1.53 -6.69 -4.25
N THR A 115 -0.91 -6.98 -5.38
CA THR A 115 0.53 -7.17 -5.51
C THR A 115 0.99 -6.68 -6.89
N ALA A 116 2.18 -6.12 -6.98
CA ALA A 116 2.74 -5.66 -8.24
C ALA A 116 3.53 -6.77 -8.94
N PHE A 117 4.26 -7.56 -8.18
CA PHE A 117 5.24 -8.53 -8.69
C PHE A 117 4.96 -9.97 -8.21
N GLY A 118 4.17 -10.13 -7.15
CA GLY A 118 3.87 -11.44 -6.57
C GLY A 118 5.08 -12.11 -5.90
N PRO A 119 5.02 -13.43 -5.65
CA PRO A 119 6.09 -14.20 -5.02
C PRO A 119 7.30 -14.38 -5.96
N SER A 120 8.10 -13.33 -6.11
CA SER A 120 9.21 -13.26 -7.06
C SER A 120 10.36 -14.21 -6.72
N SER A 121 10.65 -14.43 -5.42
CA SER A 121 11.67 -15.41 -4.98
C SER A 121 11.31 -16.85 -5.36
N TYR A 122 10.03 -17.21 -5.22
CA TYR A 122 9.54 -18.55 -5.56
C TYR A 122 9.41 -18.73 -7.08
N SER A 123 9.04 -17.68 -7.80
CA SER A 123 9.06 -17.68 -9.27
C SER A 123 10.49 -17.85 -9.80
N GLU A 124 11.46 -17.17 -9.20
CA GLU A 124 12.88 -17.34 -9.54
C GLU A 124 13.35 -18.77 -9.24
N ALA A 125 13.05 -19.31 -8.06
CA ALA A 125 13.43 -20.67 -7.67
C ALA A 125 12.83 -21.72 -8.60
N LEU A 126 11.54 -21.60 -8.95
CA LEU A 126 10.84 -22.47 -9.89
C LEU A 126 11.49 -22.43 -11.29
N LEU A 127 11.74 -21.22 -11.80
CA LEU A 127 12.37 -21.06 -13.11
C LEU A 127 13.79 -21.62 -13.15
N ARG A 128 14.57 -21.47 -12.06
CA ARG A 128 15.89 -22.08 -11.95
C ARG A 128 15.83 -23.60 -12.03
N GLN A 129 14.89 -24.24 -11.32
CA GLN A 129 14.71 -25.69 -11.40
C GLN A 129 14.37 -26.12 -12.84
N ILE A 130 13.41 -25.46 -13.48
CA ILE A 130 13.04 -25.79 -14.86
C ILE A 130 14.22 -25.69 -15.84
N LEU A 131 15.01 -24.62 -15.72
CA LEU A 131 16.07 -24.31 -16.68
C LEU A 131 17.34 -25.13 -16.47
N PHE A 132 17.68 -25.48 -15.24
CA PHE A 132 18.95 -26.12 -14.91
C PHE A 132 18.82 -27.60 -14.51
N GLU A 133 17.64 -28.02 -14.02
CA GLU A 133 17.44 -29.37 -13.52
C GLU A 133 16.39 -30.16 -14.34
N GLY A 134 15.64 -29.45 -15.20
CA GLY A 134 14.55 -30.01 -16.00
C GLY A 134 13.17 -29.85 -15.34
N PRO A 135 12.09 -29.80 -16.16
CA PRO A 135 10.73 -29.59 -15.66
C PRO A 135 10.23 -30.71 -14.73
N GLU A 136 10.74 -31.94 -14.89
CA GLU A 136 10.41 -33.09 -14.06
C GLU A 136 10.97 -32.99 -12.63
N SER A 137 11.98 -32.15 -12.40
CA SER A 137 12.60 -31.91 -11.10
C SER A 137 11.89 -30.82 -10.29
N THR A 138 10.86 -30.18 -10.87
CA THR A 138 10.22 -29.03 -10.22
C THR A 138 9.43 -29.45 -8.99
N SER A 139 9.62 -28.70 -7.91
CA SER A 139 8.83 -28.86 -6.69
C SER A 139 7.39 -28.36 -6.89
N PRO A 140 6.34 -29.20 -6.66
CA PRO A 140 4.96 -28.73 -6.67
C PRO A 140 4.71 -27.58 -5.69
N PHE A 141 5.48 -27.52 -4.60
CA PHE A 141 5.40 -26.48 -3.61
C PHE A 141 5.82 -25.12 -4.18
N TYR A 142 6.92 -25.03 -4.94
CA TYR A 142 7.31 -23.79 -5.58
C TYR A 142 6.26 -23.34 -6.60
N PHE A 143 5.67 -24.26 -7.33
CA PHE A 143 4.61 -23.89 -8.28
C PHE A 143 3.40 -23.26 -7.59
N THR A 144 2.88 -23.87 -6.52
CA THR A 144 1.67 -23.38 -5.83
C THR A 144 1.89 -22.03 -5.14
N GLU A 145 3.11 -21.73 -4.71
CA GLU A 145 3.45 -20.49 -4.01
C GLU A 145 4.13 -19.43 -4.90
N SER A 146 4.37 -19.72 -6.20
CA SER A 146 4.94 -18.75 -7.16
C SER A 146 3.90 -17.89 -7.87
N VAL A 147 2.61 -18.24 -7.77
CA VAL A 147 1.54 -17.52 -8.45
C VAL A 147 1.11 -16.28 -7.65
N ALA A 148 0.73 -15.21 -8.36
CA ALA A 148 0.40 -13.93 -7.74
C ALA A 148 -0.75 -14.00 -6.71
N ASN A 149 -1.64 -14.98 -6.83
CA ASN A 149 -2.77 -15.15 -5.91
C ASN A 149 -2.44 -16.01 -4.67
N ALA A 150 -1.25 -16.55 -4.53
CA ALA A 150 -0.88 -17.36 -3.37
C ALA A 150 -1.08 -16.63 -2.03
N PRO A 151 -0.68 -15.35 -1.84
CA PRO A 151 -0.95 -14.64 -0.59
C PRO A 151 -2.44 -14.54 -0.25
N ALA A 152 -3.31 -14.24 -1.22
CA ALA A 152 -4.75 -14.15 -1.01
C ALA A 152 -5.35 -15.53 -0.65
N ALA A 153 -4.90 -16.59 -1.32
CA ALA A 153 -5.32 -17.96 -1.01
C ALA A 153 -4.90 -18.39 0.40
N GLN A 154 -3.66 -18.09 0.82
CA GLN A 154 -3.19 -18.40 2.18
C GLN A 154 -3.96 -17.63 3.26
N ILE A 155 -4.31 -16.36 3.03
CA ILE A 155 -5.21 -15.62 3.93
C ILE A 155 -6.56 -16.34 4.02
N ALA A 156 -7.17 -16.70 2.88
CA ALA A 156 -8.47 -17.34 2.86
C ALA A 156 -8.47 -18.67 3.65
N ILE A 157 -7.44 -19.47 3.47
CA ILE A 157 -7.28 -20.77 4.14
C ILE A 157 -7.05 -20.57 5.65
N LEU A 158 -6.07 -19.74 6.04
CA LEU A 158 -5.60 -19.65 7.42
C LEU A 158 -6.44 -18.72 8.30
N CYS A 159 -7.14 -17.76 7.71
CA CYS A 159 -8.09 -16.91 8.43
C CYS A 159 -9.55 -17.38 8.29
N GLY A 160 -9.80 -18.51 7.62
CA GLY A 160 -11.14 -19.07 7.46
C GLY A 160 -12.08 -18.19 6.63
N ALA A 161 -11.57 -17.40 5.70
CA ALA A 161 -12.37 -16.58 4.80
C ALA A 161 -13.03 -17.46 3.74
N ARG A 162 -14.36 -17.37 3.61
CA ARG A 162 -15.18 -18.25 2.73
C ARG A 162 -15.89 -17.47 1.62
N GLY A 163 -15.63 -16.18 1.51
CA GLY A 163 -16.10 -15.34 0.42
C GLY A 163 -15.19 -15.40 -0.82
N PRO A 164 -15.45 -14.56 -1.82
CA PRO A 164 -14.58 -14.41 -2.99
C PRO A 164 -13.13 -14.12 -2.60
N SER A 165 -12.18 -14.63 -3.41
CA SER A 165 -10.75 -14.33 -3.25
C SER A 165 -10.22 -13.77 -4.56
N VAL A 166 -9.74 -12.52 -4.53
CA VAL A 166 -9.34 -11.75 -5.70
C VAL A 166 -7.92 -11.21 -5.52
N THR A 167 -7.15 -11.23 -6.59
CA THR A 167 -5.83 -10.61 -6.64
C THR A 167 -5.79 -9.50 -7.68
N VAL A 168 -5.30 -8.33 -7.29
CA VAL A 168 -5.22 -7.12 -8.11
C VAL A 168 -3.76 -6.83 -8.45
N CYS A 169 -3.41 -6.90 -9.75
CA CYS A 169 -2.05 -6.62 -10.21
C CYS A 169 -1.98 -5.28 -10.94
N GLN A 170 -2.14 -4.18 -10.20
CA GLN A 170 -2.17 -2.81 -10.75
C GLN A 170 -1.08 -1.90 -10.16
N ARG A 171 0.09 -2.48 -9.90
CA ARG A 171 1.28 -1.78 -9.41
C ARG A 171 0.93 -0.80 -8.27
N GLU A 172 1.40 0.44 -8.35
CA GLU A 172 1.26 1.48 -7.32
C GLU A 172 -0.21 1.81 -6.98
N ALA A 173 -1.13 1.70 -7.95
CA ALA A 173 -2.56 1.95 -7.73
C ALA A 173 -3.31 0.75 -7.12
N GLY A 174 -2.70 -0.44 -7.16
CA GLY A 174 -3.31 -1.70 -6.72
C GLY A 174 -3.94 -1.66 -5.33
N PRO A 175 -3.25 -1.16 -4.29
CA PRO A 175 -3.79 -1.13 -2.93
C PRO A 175 -5.10 -0.34 -2.79
N LEU A 176 -5.22 0.80 -3.48
CA LEU A 176 -6.44 1.61 -3.46
C LEU A 176 -7.56 0.98 -4.28
N ILE A 177 -7.23 0.31 -5.39
CA ILE A 177 -8.20 -0.44 -6.20
C ILE A 177 -8.76 -1.61 -5.37
N ALA A 178 -7.90 -2.36 -4.68
CA ALA A 178 -8.32 -3.49 -3.83
C ALA A 178 -9.26 -3.02 -2.71
N LEU A 179 -8.90 -1.94 -1.99
CA LEU A 179 -9.75 -1.40 -0.93
C LEU A 179 -11.07 -0.82 -1.48
N GLY A 180 -11.01 -0.11 -2.61
CA GLY A 180 -12.21 0.44 -3.26
C GLY A 180 -13.16 -0.64 -3.75
N GLN A 181 -12.64 -1.73 -4.32
CA GLN A 181 -13.45 -2.88 -4.73
C GLN A 181 -14.10 -3.54 -3.51
N ALA A 182 -13.35 -3.81 -2.45
CA ALA A 182 -13.88 -4.37 -1.21
C ALA A 182 -14.98 -3.49 -0.62
N ALA A 183 -14.78 -2.17 -0.60
CA ALA A 183 -15.79 -1.23 -0.15
C ALA A 183 -17.06 -1.28 -1.01
N ALA A 184 -16.94 -1.44 -2.34
CA ALA A 184 -18.07 -1.60 -3.24
C ALA A 184 -18.86 -2.89 -2.96
N GLU A 185 -18.18 -4.01 -2.79
CA GLU A 185 -18.81 -5.31 -2.52
C GLU A 185 -19.54 -5.30 -1.15
N VAL A 186 -18.92 -4.72 -0.11
CA VAL A 186 -19.55 -4.57 1.21
C VAL A 186 -20.72 -3.59 1.15
N ALA A 187 -20.56 -2.41 0.53
CA ALA A 187 -21.62 -1.40 0.42
C ALA A 187 -22.86 -1.89 -0.34
N SER A 188 -22.68 -2.78 -1.32
CA SER A 188 -23.76 -3.39 -2.10
C SER A 188 -24.39 -4.62 -1.45
N GLY A 189 -23.83 -5.10 -0.33
CA GLY A 189 -24.31 -6.31 0.37
C GLY A 189 -23.89 -7.62 -0.30
N LYS A 190 -23.02 -7.60 -1.31
CA LYS A 190 -22.48 -8.80 -1.95
C LYS A 190 -21.49 -9.53 -1.04
N ALA A 191 -20.73 -8.79 -0.25
CA ALA A 191 -19.89 -9.31 0.82
C ALA A 191 -20.37 -8.77 2.16
N ALA A 192 -20.47 -9.63 3.18
CA ALA A 192 -20.78 -9.18 4.53
C ALA A 192 -19.59 -8.45 5.18
N ARG A 193 -18.38 -8.93 4.87
CA ARG A 193 -17.09 -8.42 5.36
C ARG A 193 -16.01 -8.62 4.30
N ALA A 194 -14.96 -7.84 4.37
CA ALA A 194 -13.80 -8.00 3.52
C ALA A 194 -12.48 -7.80 4.29
N LEU A 195 -11.45 -8.53 3.88
CA LEU A 195 -10.05 -8.24 4.14
C LEU A 195 -9.44 -7.74 2.84
N ALA A 196 -9.06 -6.48 2.79
CA ALA A 196 -8.47 -5.88 1.59
C ALA A 196 -7.14 -5.22 1.89
N GLY A 197 -6.20 -5.29 0.95
CA GLY A 197 -4.91 -4.65 1.16
C GLY A 197 -3.88 -4.97 0.10
N ALA A 198 -2.62 -4.94 0.50
CA ALA A 198 -1.51 -5.17 -0.42
C ALA A 198 -0.37 -5.91 0.28
N VAL A 199 0.39 -6.65 -0.52
CA VAL A 199 1.61 -7.33 -0.10
C VAL A 199 2.64 -7.31 -1.21
N GLU A 200 3.91 -7.18 -0.85
CA GLU A 200 5.03 -7.31 -1.77
C GLU A 200 6.26 -7.87 -1.05
N GLU A 201 7.10 -8.60 -1.79
CA GLU A 201 8.46 -8.91 -1.39
C GLU A 201 9.46 -8.15 -2.28
N MET A 202 10.66 -7.91 -1.76
CA MET A 202 11.72 -7.24 -2.51
C MET A 202 12.96 -8.11 -2.59
N THR A 203 13.02 -8.94 -3.64
CA THR A 203 14.19 -9.80 -3.89
C THR A 203 15.35 -9.01 -4.48
N PRO A 204 16.61 -9.48 -4.32
CA PRO A 204 17.78 -8.87 -4.96
C PRO A 204 17.62 -8.72 -6.48
N LEU A 205 17.03 -9.72 -7.16
CA LEU A 205 16.79 -9.67 -8.59
C LEU A 205 15.77 -8.58 -8.96
N LEU A 206 14.65 -8.51 -8.24
CA LEU A 206 13.63 -7.48 -8.48
C LEU A 206 14.19 -6.07 -8.24
N HIS A 207 14.94 -5.89 -7.14
CA HIS A 207 15.62 -4.64 -6.87
C HIS A 207 16.58 -4.24 -8.00
N ALA A 208 17.39 -5.19 -8.49
CA ALA A 208 18.30 -4.96 -9.61
C ALA A 208 17.56 -4.56 -10.90
N LEU A 209 16.40 -5.17 -11.18
CA LEU A 209 15.56 -4.80 -12.32
C LEU A 209 15.03 -3.38 -12.20
N LEU A 210 14.49 -3.01 -11.02
CA LEU A 210 14.01 -1.65 -10.76
C LEU A 210 15.14 -0.62 -10.89
N ASP A 211 16.34 -0.94 -10.37
CA ASP A 211 17.52 -0.09 -10.53
C ASP A 211 17.91 0.07 -12.01
N ARG A 212 17.89 -1.01 -12.80
CA ARG A 212 18.19 -0.96 -14.26
C ARG A 212 17.18 -0.13 -15.04
N PHE A 213 15.92 -0.15 -14.66
CA PHE A 213 14.90 0.71 -15.25
C PHE A 213 15.02 2.18 -14.78
N GLY A 214 15.94 2.49 -13.85
CA GLY A 214 16.11 3.84 -13.33
C GLY A 214 14.94 4.31 -12.47
N ALA A 215 14.24 3.37 -11.83
CA ALA A 215 13.09 3.64 -10.99
C ALA A 215 13.46 4.01 -9.55
N LEU A 216 14.61 3.51 -9.07
CA LEU A 216 15.06 3.71 -7.69
C LEU A 216 15.85 5.00 -7.50
N ALA A 217 15.72 5.59 -6.32
CA ALA A 217 16.53 6.70 -5.86
C ALA A 217 18.01 6.31 -5.82
N ARG A 218 18.87 7.23 -6.20
CA ARG A 218 20.32 7.01 -6.25
C ARG A 218 20.98 7.52 -4.98
N PRO A 219 22.15 6.91 -4.60
CA PRO A 219 22.97 7.46 -3.55
C PRO A 219 23.35 8.92 -3.85
N GLY A 220 23.13 9.81 -2.89
CA GLY A 220 23.62 11.18 -2.93
C GLY A 220 25.13 11.24 -2.74
N ALA A 221 25.71 12.47 -2.77
CA ALA A 221 27.12 12.67 -2.53
C ALA A 221 27.58 12.22 -1.11
N ASP A 222 26.64 12.21 -0.17
CA ASP A 222 26.81 11.70 1.20
C ASP A 222 26.53 10.18 1.33
N GLY A 223 26.29 9.50 0.22
CA GLY A 223 25.93 8.09 0.16
C GLY A 223 24.49 7.78 0.60
N ALA A 224 23.70 8.76 1.02
CA ALA A 224 22.33 8.55 1.45
C ALA A 224 21.38 8.39 0.26
N GLU A 225 20.56 7.33 0.29
CA GLU A 225 19.44 7.11 -0.62
C GLU A 225 18.17 7.69 0.02
N LEU A 226 17.55 8.64 -0.63
CA LEU A 226 16.31 9.26 -0.15
C LEU A 226 15.33 9.40 -1.31
N ALA A 227 14.14 8.91 -1.12
CA ALA A 227 13.01 9.36 -1.93
C ALA A 227 12.75 10.85 -1.61
N ARG A 228 12.52 11.62 -2.67
CA ARG A 228 12.34 13.08 -2.55
C ARG A 228 11.05 13.51 -3.27
N PRO A 229 9.87 13.06 -2.81
CA PRO A 229 8.62 13.38 -3.49
C PRO A 229 8.44 14.92 -3.61
N PHE A 230 8.10 15.36 -4.82
CA PHE A 230 7.90 16.75 -5.21
C PHE A 230 9.12 17.66 -5.10
N ASP A 231 10.26 17.18 -4.61
CA ASP A 231 11.52 17.93 -4.58
C ASP A 231 12.10 18.05 -6.00
N ARG A 232 12.77 19.17 -6.28
CA ARG A 232 13.44 19.39 -7.57
C ARG A 232 14.50 18.34 -7.88
N ARG A 233 15.15 17.78 -6.87
CA ARG A 233 16.23 16.79 -6.97
C ARG A 233 15.72 15.34 -7.00
N ARG A 234 14.39 15.12 -7.01
CA ARG A 234 13.84 13.77 -7.05
C ARG A 234 14.38 12.97 -8.24
N ASP A 235 14.70 11.72 -8.03
CA ASP A 235 15.31 10.87 -9.05
C ASP A 235 14.87 9.40 -9.00
N GLY A 236 13.92 9.06 -8.12
CA GLY A 236 13.37 7.72 -7.97
C GLY A 236 12.77 7.50 -6.58
N PHE A 237 12.27 6.32 -6.35
CA PHE A 237 11.69 5.89 -5.08
C PHE A 237 12.63 4.93 -4.32
N LEU A 238 12.35 4.71 -3.05
CA LEU A 238 12.92 3.63 -2.25
C LEU A 238 11.98 2.43 -2.31
N ALA A 239 12.48 1.27 -2.73
CA ALA A 239 11.70 0.05 -2.77
C ALA A 239 11.40 -0.47 -1.37
N ALA A 240 10.24 -1.13 -1.21
CA ALA A 240 9.83 -1.70 0.07
C ALA A 240 9.20 -3.08 -0.10
N GLU A 241 9.38 -3.93 0.89
CA GLU A 241 8.59 -5.14 1.10
C GLU A 241 7.73 -5.02 2.35
N GLY A 242 6.67 -5.80 2.42
CA GLY A 242 5.75 -5.81 3.55
C GLY A 242 4.32 -6.13 3.14
N ALA A 243 3.41 -6.02 4.09
CA ALA A 243 1.99 -6.20 3.87
C ALA A 243 1.16 -5.23 4.72
N THR A 244 0.04 -4.82 4.19
CA THR A 244 -1.02 -4.16 4.96
C THR A 244 -2.36 -4.73 4.55
N LEU A 245 -3.12 -5.23 5.52
CA LEU A 245 -4.50 -5.66 5.36
C LEU A 245 -5.41 -4.81 6.23
N VAL A 246 -6.58 -4.49 5.70
CA VAL A 246 -7.63 -3.71 6.36
C VAL A 246 -8.90 -4.56 6.39
N HIS A 247 -9.57 -4.60 7.52
CA HIS A 247 -10.88 -5.23 7.66
C HIS A 247 -11.98 -4.20 7.41
N LEU A 248 -12.93 -4.55 6.55
CA LEU A 248 -14.08 -3.73 6.16
C LEU A 248 -15.38 -4.46 6.50
N GLU A 249 -16.38 -3.70 6.95
CA GLU A 249 -17.74 -4.15 7.17
C GLU A 249 -18.74 -2.99 7.10
N THR A 250 -20.01 -3.28 7.05
CA THR A 250 -21.05 -2.23 7.11
C THR A 250 -21.09 -1.59 8.50
N GLU A 251 -21.53 -0.34 8.57
CA GLU A 251 -21.75 0.36 9.85
C GLU A 251 -22.71 -0.43 10.75
N GLU A 252 -23.79 -0.97 10.20
CA GLU A 252 -24.74 -1.81 10.93
C GLU A 252 -24.05 -3.02 11.59
N SER A 253 -23.21 -3.76 10.83
CA SER A 253 -22.44 -4.89 11.36
C SER A 253 -21.48 -4.47 12.47
N ALA A 254 -20.77 -3.38 12.26
CA ALA A 254 -19.82 -2.84 13.23
C ALA A 254 -20.49 -2.41 14.52
N LEU A 255 -21.60 -1.68 14.45
CA LEU A 255 -22.38 -1.24 15.61
C LEU A 255 -22.98 -2.41 16.38
N ALA A 256 -23.55 -3.41 15.67
CA ALA A 256 -24.15 -4.58 16.31
C ALA A 256 -23.17 -5.38 17.19
N ARG A 257 -21.87 -5.31 16.90
CA ARG A 257 -20.82 -6.00 17.69
C ARG A 257 -19.94 -5.06 18.52
N GLY A 258 -20.27 -3.76 18.58
CA GLY A 258 -19.52 -2.77 19.35
C GLY A 258 -18.10 -2.51 18.82
N ALA A 259 -17.88 -2.66 17.52
CA ALA A 259 -16.59 -2.39 16.89
C ALA A 259 -16.22 -0.91 16.98
N ARG A 260 -14.93 -0.65 17.12
CA ARG A 260 -14.41 0.73 17.06
C ARG A 260 -13.86 1.00 15.65
N PRO A 261 -14.50 1.88 14.87
CA PRO A 261 -14.03 2.19 13.53
C PRO A 261 -12.71 2.96 13.57
N LEU A 262 -11.84 2.67 12.62
CA LEU A 262 -10.59 3.41 12.38
C LEU A 262 -10.80 4.56 11.39
N ALA A 263 -11.69 4.36 10.42
CA ALA A 263 -12.09 5.34 9.43
C ALA A 263 -13.40 4.89 8.75
N ARG A 264 -14.02 5.79 8.00
CA ARG A 264 -15.17 5.53 7.12
C ARG A 264 -14.73 5.63 5.66
N VAL A 265 -15.26 4.82 4.77
CA VAL A 265 -15.07 4.99 3.33
C VAL A 265 -16.19 5.86 2.79
N LEU A 266 -15.87 7.09 2.41
CA LEU A 266 -16.83 8.07 1.89
C LEU A 266 -16.99 7.95 0.37
N ALA A 267 -15.89 7.73 -0.34
CA ALA A 267 -15.88 7.56 -1.78
C ALA A 267 -14.65 6.74 -2.23
N TRP A 268 -14.79 6.15 -3.40
CA TRP A 268 -13.67 5.49 -4.08
C TRP A 268 -13.83 5.62 -5.59
N GLY A 269 -12.75 5.48 -6.31
CA GLY A 269 -12.79 5.46 -7.76
C GLY A 269 -11.46 5.06 -8.37
N SER A 270 -11.55 4.67 -9.62
CA SER A 270 -10.39 4.39 -10.46
C SER A 270 -10.56 5.01 -11.83
N ALA A 271 -9.44 5.26 -12.48
CA ALA A 271 -9.39 5.79 -13.84
C ALA A 271 -8.19 5.20 -14.58
N PHE A 272 -8.16 5.45 -15.88
CA PHE A 272 -7.05 5.08 -16.71
C PHE A 272 -6.58 6.29 -17.53
N ASP A 273 -5.27 6.52 -17.57
CA ASP A 273 -4.64 7.50 -18.44
C ASP A 273 -4.21 6.83 -19.75
N PRO A 274 -4.93 7.02 -20.84
CA PRO A 274 -4.61 6.37 -22.11
C PRO A 274 -3.36 6.95 -22.78
N THR A 275 -2.78 8.01 -22.27
CA THR A 275 -1.52 8.58 -22.75
C THR A 275 -0.29 7.87 -22.19
N ALA A 276 -0.48 7.00 -21.18
CA ALA A 276 0.61 6.27 -20.56
C ALA A 276 1.16 5.18 -21.48
N PRO A 277 2.48 5.10 -21.67
CA PRO A 277 3.10 3.96 -22.31
C PRO A 277 3.05 2.74 -21.36
N ARG A 278 3.29 1.53 -21.90
CA ARG A 278 3.20 0.27 -21.12
C ARG A 278 4.08 0.24 -19.87
N THR A 279 5.21 0.93 -19.88
CA THR A 279 6.23 0.91 -18.81
C THR A 279 6.58 2.29 -18.31
N GLY A 280 5.69 3.26 -18.44
CA GLY A 280 5.97 4.65 -18.05
C GLY A 280 4.74 5.42 -17.61
N TRP A 281 4.92 6.68 -17.37
CA TRP A 281 3.90 7.59 -16.88
C TRP A 281 3.28 8.37 -18.04
N GLY A 282 1.98 8.60 -17.95
CA GLY A 282 1.25 9.40 -18.92
C GLY A 282 1.34 10.90 -18.65
N THR A 283 0.59 11.66 -19.45
CA THR A 283 0.46 13.13 -19.35
C THR A 283 -0.97 13.60 -19.16
N GLY A 284 -1.88 12.66 -18.86
CA GLY A 284 -3.33 12.87 -18.81
C GLY A 284 -3.86 13.48 -17.50
N ALA A 285 -3.06 14.24 -16.76
CA ALA A 285 -3.40 14.82 -15.45
C ALA A 285 -4.79 15.46 -15.40
N GLY A 286 -5.12 16.33 -16.35
CA GLY A 286 -6.44 17.00 -16.40
C GLY A 286 -7.61 16.03 -16.64
N ARG A 287 -7.39 14.91 -17.31
CA ARG A 287 -8.42 13.85 -17.48
C ARG A 287 -8.63 13.09 -16.18
N LEU A 288 -7.53 12.74 -15.50
CA LEU A 288 -7.58 12.09 -14.20
C LEU A 288 -8.25 12.99 -13.14
N ALA A 289 -7.94 14.30 -13.14
CA ALA A 289 -8.58 15.28 -12.26
C ALA A 289 -10.10 15.35 -12.48
N ARG A 290 -10.56 15.41 -13.73
CA ARG A 290 -12.00 15.38 -14.03
C ARG A 290 -12.67 14.10 -13.55
N SER A 291 -11.97 12.95 -13.63
CA SER A 291 -12.50 11.69 -13.12
C SER A 291 -12.61 11.68 -11.60
N LEU A 292 -11.60 12.21 -10.90
CA LEU A 292 -11.61 12.41 -9.45
C LEU A 292 -12.79 13.31 -9.04
N LEU A 293 -12.93 14.50 -9.65
CA LEU A 293 -14.01 15.45 -9.32
C LEU A 293 -15.39 14.84 -9.50
N ARG A 294 -15.63 14.11 -10.59
CA ARG A 294 -16.89 13.38 -10.78
C ARG A 294 -17.12 12.29 -9.73
N GLY A 295 -16.03 11.67 -9.25
CA GLY A 295 -16.10 10.68 -8.16
C GLY A 295 -16.55 11.33 -6.86
N LEU A 296 -16.00 12.48 -6.51
CA LEU A 296 -16.42 13.29 -5.35
C LEU A 296 -17.88 13.72 -5.46
N GLU A 297 -18.26 14.29 -6.60
CA GLU A 297 -19.64 14.76 -6.86
C GLU A 297 -20.68 13.64 -6.69
N ARG A 298 -20.40 12.43 -7.20
CA ARG A 298 -21.29 11.27 -7.02
C ARG A 298 -21.46 10.85 -5.56
N ALA A 299 -20.47 11.14 -4.73
CA ALA A 299 -20.52 10.91 -3.29
C ALA A 299 -21.11 12.07 -2.51
N GLY A 300 -21.58 13.13 -3.19
CA GLY A 300 -22.08 14.34 -2.55
C GLY A 300 -20.98 15.19 -1.90
N LEU A 301 -19.73 15.03 -2.34
CA LEU A 301 -18.56 15.75 -1.86
C LEU A 301 -18.05 16.73 -2.92
N SER A 302 -17.40 17.78 -2.45
CA SER A 302 -16.66 18.73 -3.26
C SER A 302 -15.17 18.71 -2.91
N ILE A 303 -14.36 19.36 -3.71
CA ILE A 303 -12.94 19.51 -3.42
C ILE A 303 -12.70 20.32 -2.14
N GLY A 304 -13.61 21.22 -1.79
CA GLY A 304 -13.56 22.04 -0.58
C GLY A 304 -13.81 21.26 0.71
N ASP A 305 -14.38 20.05 0.62
CA ASP A 305 -14.60 19.17 1.78
C ASP A 305 -13.33 18.40 2.17
N VAL A 306 -12.31 18.39 1.30
CA VAL A 306 -11.04 17.70 1.54
C VAL A 306 -10.13 18.57 2.37
N ASP A 307 -9.83 18.15 3.59
CA ASP A 307 -8.97 18.88 4.52
C ASP A 307 -7.54 18.32 4.62
N ARG A 308 -7.28 17.16 3.98
CA ARG A 308 -5.95 16.54 3.92
C ARG A 308 -5.81 15.65 2.68
N ILE A 309 -4.63 15.63 2.10
CA ILE A 309 -4.27 14.73 1.01
C ILE A 309 -3.20 13.75 1.50
N VAL A 310 -3.37 12.47 1.21
CA VAL A 310 -2.32 11.44 1.29
C VAL A 310 -1.97 11.07 -0.15
N SER A 311 -0.87 11.62 -0.62
CA SER A 311 -0.42 11.48 -2.00
C SER A 311 0.40 10.21 -2.20
N GLY A 312 0.17 9.54 -3.33
CA GLY A 312 0.96 8.39 -3.79
C GLY A 312 2.28 8.74 -4.45
N ALA A 313 2.69 10.02 -4.47
CA ALA A 313 3.98 10.43 -4.97
C ALA A 313 5.12 9.75 -4.21
N SER A 314 6.16 9.32 -4.92
CA SER A 314 7.24 8.48 -4.37
C SER A 314 8.65 8.98 -4.68
N GLY A 315 8.79 10.14 -5.36
CA GLY A 315 10.06 10.66 -5.84
C GLY A 315 10.35 10.32 -7.30
N SER A 316 9.44 9.66 -7.99
CA SER A 316 9.54 9.45 -9.44
C SER A 316 9.37 10.76 -10.19
N ARG A 317 10.32 11.13 -11.06
CA ARG A 317 10.26 12.41 -11.80
C ARG A 317 8.95 12.58 -12.55
N SER A 318 8.56 11.60 -13.33
CA SER A 318 7.35 11.66 -14.16
C SER A 318 6.08 11.34 -13.38
N GLY A 319 6.15 10.42 -12.41
CA GLY A 319 5.02 10.08 -11.54
C GLY A 319 4.60 11.27 -10.69
N ASP A 320 5.52 11.90 -10.00
CA ASP A 320 5.24 13.08 -9.18
C ASP A 320 4.76 14.29 -10.01
N ARG A 321 5.26 14.43 -11.27
CA ARG A 321 4.74 15.44 -12.19
C ARG A 321 3.29 15.19 -12.57
N LEU A 322 2.93 13.93 -12.87
CA LEU A 322 1.56 13.56 -13.19
C LEU A 322 0.62 13.79 -11.99
N GLU A 323 1.05 13.37 -10.80
CA GLU A 323 0.33 13.57 -9.53
C GLU A 323 0.13 15.06 -9.22
N ALA A 324 1.19 15.86 -9.30
CA ALA A 324 1.11 17.31 -9.12
C ALA A 324 0.16 17.97 -10.12
N GLY A 325 0.23 17.55 -11.38
CA GLY A 325 -0.67 18.03 -12.42
C GLY A 325 -2.13 17.67 -12.15
N LEU A 326 -2.40 16.46 -11.63
CA LEU A 326 -3.74 16.04 -11.22
C LEU A 326 -4.26 16.92 -10.07
N LEU A 327 -3.48 17.08 -9.00
CA LEU A 327 -3.87 17.87 -7.83
C LEU A 327 -4.14 19.32 -8.21
N ARG A 328 -3.24 19.95 -8.96
CA ARG A 328 -3.42 21.33 -9.42
C ARG A 328 -4.62 21.49 -10.35
N ALA A 329 -4.86 20.55 -11.26
CA ALA A 329 -6.02 20.59 -12.13
C ALA A 329 -7.35 20.37 -11.38
N ALA A 330 -7.33 19.66 -10.26
CA ALA A 330 -8.49 19.44 -9.42
C ALA A 330 -8.80 20.65 -8.52
N TRP A 331 -7.78 21.31 -7.96
CA TRP A 331 -7.95 22.46 -7.07
C TRP A 331 -8.03 23.80 -7.80
N GLY A 332 -7.48 23.91 -9.03
CA GLY A 332 -7.42 25.18 -9.74
C GLY A 332 -6.65 26.25 -8.95
N ASP A 333 -7.31 27.38 -8.69
CA ASP A 333 -6.75 28.49 -7.92
C ASP A 333 -6.93 28.34 -6.38
N TRP A 334 -7.60 27.31 -5.93
CA TRP A 334 -7.78 27.07 -4.50
C TRP A 334 -6.50 26.56 -3.86
N PRO A 335 -6.21 26.94 -2.60
CA PRO A 335 -5.04 26.41 -1.90
C PRO A 335 -5.23 24.92 -1.65
N LEU A 336 -4.15 24.17 -1.86
CA LEU A 336 -4.13 22.74 -1.50
C LEU A 336 -4.15 22.59 0.03
N PRO A 337 -4.93 21.63 0.56
CA PRO A 337 -4.79 21.24 1.96
C PRO A 337 -3.42 20.58 2.19
N PRO A 338 -3.01 20.35 3.44
CA PRO A 338 -1.75 19.66 3.75
C PRO A 338 -1.60 18.36 2.97
N VAL A 339 -0.49 18.22 2.24
CA VAL A 339 -0.15 17.05 1.42
C VAL A 339 0.85 16.18 2.16
N LEU A 340 0.40 15.02 2.64
CA LEU A 340 1.26 13.99 3.23
C LEU A 340 1.79 13.06 2.14
N VAL A 341 3.06 12.68 2.25
CA VAL A 341 3.72 11.80 1.28
C VAL A 341 4.41 10.64 1.98
N PRO A 342 3.64 9.67 2.51
CA PRO A 342 4.19 8.62 3.36
C PRO A 342 5.20 7.71 2.68
N LYS A 343 5.17 7.59 1.35
CA LYS A 343 6.16 6.78 0.61
C LYS A 343 7.60 7.27 0.77
N ALA A 344 7.81 8.54 1.16
CA ALA A 344 9.13 9.02 1.54
C ALA A 344 9.66 8.35 2.82
N THR A 345 8.77 7.86 3.69
CA THR A 345 9.11 7.23 4.97
C THR A 345 9.03 5.70 4.92
N VAL A 346 8.08 5.16 4.17
CA VAL A 346 7.79 3.70 4.18
C VAL A 346 8.10 3.01 2.84
N GLY A 347 8.56 3.76 1.86
CA GLY A 347 8.90 3.24 0.53
C GLY A 347 7.70 3.01 -0.39
N GLU A 348 8.01 2.63 -1.62
CA GLU A 348 7.06 2.21 -2.64
C GLU A 348 6.86 0.70 -2.55
N TYR A 349 5.64 0.22 -2.73
CA TYR A 349 5.19 -1.15 -2.54
C TYR A 349 5.07 -1.54 -1.04
N GLY A 350 5.02 -2.80 -0.71
CA GLY A 350 4.99 -3.29 0.68
C GLY A 350 3.79 -2.91 1.53
N GLY A 351 2.77 -2.26 0.97
CA GLY A 351 1.51 -1.93 1.66
C GLY A 351 1.57 -0.77 2.66
N GLY A 352 2.74 -0.27 3.03
CA GLY A 352 2.90 0.80 4.05
C GLY A 352 2.12 2.08 3.73
N PHE A 353 2.00 2.42 2.46
CA PHE A 353 1.19 3.55 1.99
C PHE A 353 -0.29 3.43 2.38
N LEU A 354 -0.90 2.24 2.20
CA LEU A 354 -2.29 2.01 2.57
C LEU A 354 -2.50 2.12 4.08
N GLY A 355 -1.59 1.55 4.87
CA GLY A 355 -1.62 1.68 6.33
C GLY A 355 -1.50 3.13 6.78
N ALA A 356 -0.62 3.90 6.15
CA ALA A 356 -0.47 5.34 6.42
C ALA A 356 -1.74 6.12 6.08
N ALA A 357 -2.44 5.77 5.01
CA ALA A 357 -3.72 6.40 4.64
C ALA A 357 -4.80 6.19 5.69
N VAL A 358 -4.95 4.96 6.20
CA VAL A 358 -5.91 4.64 7.28
C VAL A 358 -5.54 5.40 8.56
N LEU A 359 -4.26 5.41 8.94
CA LEU A 359 -3.77 6.14 10.11
C LEU A 359 -3.95 7.66 9.97
N ALA A 360 -3.76 8.21 8.77
CA ALA A 360 -4.00 9.63 8.50
C ALA A 360 -5.47 10.01 8.72
N ALA A 361 -6.41 9.16 8.26
CA ALA A 361 -7.85 9.37 8.47
C ALA A 361 -8.23 9.29 9.96
N GLY A 362 -7.56 8.42 10.73
CA GLY A 362 -7.68 8.33 12.19
C GLY A 362 -6.98 9.46 12.95
N GLY A 363 -6.39 10.45 12.27
CA GLY A 363 -5.74 11.60 12.93
C GLY A 363 -4.35 11.30 13.52
N ALA A 364 -3.69 10.23 13.09
CA ALA A 364 -2.33 9.92 13.53
C ALA A 364 -1.34 11.05 13.18
N PRO A 365 -0.32 11.29 14.02
CA PRO A 365 0.71 12.27 13.74
C PRO A 365 1.62 11.83 12.58
N PHE A 366 2.03 12.79 11.80
CA PHE A 366 3.06 12.64 10.75
C PHE A 366 4.18 13.62 11.00
N GLY A 367 5.41 13.20 10.78
CA GLY A 367 6.56 14.09 10.74
C GLY A 367 6.69 14.79 9.39
N PRO A 368 7.68 15.68 9.24
CA PRO A 368 7.96 16.36 7.98
C PRO A 368 8.32 15.38 6.88
N THR A 369 8.03 15.74 5.63
CA THR A 369 8.35 14.89 4.49
C THR A 369 9.87 14.72 4.34
N PRO A 370 10.44 13.52 4.53
CA PRO A 370 11.87 13.30 4.41
C PRO A 370 12.37 13.62 3.00
N GLY A 371 13.62 14.12 2.92
CA GLY A 371 14.28 14.39 1.65
C GLY A 371 13.79 15.63 0.89
N PHE A 372 12.69 16.27 1.30
CA PHE A 372 12.19 17.49 0.69
C PHE A 372 12.92 18.71 1.23
N ALA A 373 13.64 19.42 0.38
CA ALA A 373 14.33 20.66 0.71
C ALA A 373 14.24 21.74 -0.38
N GLU A 374 14.22 21.33 -1.66
CA GLU A 374 14.17 22.23 -2.80
C GLU A 374 12.84 22.12 -3.55
N PRO A 375 11.92 23.09 -3.35
CA PRO A 375 10.66 23.10 -4.10
C PRO A 375 10.91 23.10 -5.62
N ASP A 376 10.12 22.30 -6.35
CA ASP A 376 10.12 22.34 -7.81
C ASP A 376 9.01 23.30 -8.29
N PRO A 377 9.38 24.47 -8.87
CA PRO A 377 8.40 25.47 -9.28
C PRO A 377 7.48 24.97 -10.41
N GLU A 378 7.92 23.98 -11.22
CA GLU A 378 7.05 23.38 -12.25
C GLU A 378 5.91 22.55 -11.66
N LEU A 379 6.12 21.98 -10.48
CA LEU A 379 5.11 21.18 -9.81
C LEU A 379 4.16 22.03 -8.97
N GLY A 380 4.68 23.04 -8.28
CA GLY A 380 3.90 23.91 -7.41
C GLY A 380 3.26 23.18 -6.23
N ILE A 381 3.84 22.05 -5.79
CA ILE A 381 3.41 21.28 -4.63
C ILE A 381 4.48 21.39 -3.53
N ILE A 382 4.03 21.77 -2.35
CA ILE A 382 4.87 21.75 -1.15
C ILE A 382 4.25 20.69 -0.21
N PRO A 383 4.90 19.54 -0.04
CA PRO A 383 4.42 18.53 0.91
C PRO A 383 4.60 19.02 2.34
N TYR A 384 3.91 18.37 3.27
CA TYR A 384 3.96 18.72 4.69
C TYR A 384 5.39 18.74 5.22
N ARG A 385 5.75 19.84 5.89
CA ARG A 385 7.10 20.10 6.41
C ARG A 385 7.14 20.27 7.92
N GLU A 386 6.17 20.98 8.48
CA GLU A 386 6.19 21.35 9.90
C GLU A 386 4.83 21.80 10.39
N GLY A 387 4.68 21.86 11.71
CA GLY A 387 3.48 22.32 12.35
C GLY A 387 2.62 21.18 12.89
N ARG A 388 1.52 21.55 13.55
CA ARG A 388 0.52 20.58 14.02
C ARG A 388 -0.60 20.45 12.99
N LEU A 389 -0.84 19.23 12.52
CA LEU A 389 -2.02 18.94 11.72
C LEU A 389 -3.23 18.77 12.65
N PRO A 390 -4.32 19.51 12.45
CA PRO A 390 -5.57 19.24 13.17
C PRO A 390 -6.09 17.84 12.78
N PRO A 391 -6.90 17.18 13.63
CA PRO A 391 -7.58 15.95 13.22
C PRO A 391 -8.37 16.21 11.93
N PRO A 392 -8.25 15.36 10.91
CA PRO A 392 -8.98 15.56 9.66
C PRO A 392 -10.42 15.11 9.80
N SER A 393 -11.33 15.72 9.06
CA SER A 393 -12.67 15.21 8.83
C SER A 393 -12.71 14.32 7.57
N THR A 394 -11.99 14.76 6.53
CA THR A 394 -12.01 14.14 5.21
C THR A 394 -10.61 14.10 4.59
N VAL A 395 -10.15 12.91 4.27
CA VAL A 395 -8.83 12.65 3.70
C VAL A 395 -8.97 12.09 2.29
N LEU A 396 -8.42 12.78 1.31
CA LEU A 396 -8.26 12.24 -0.04
C LEU A 396 -6.96 11.46 -0.12
N VAL A 397 -7.03 10.23 -0.59
CA VAL A 397 -5.88 9.36 -0.87
C VAL A 397 -5.79 9.16 -2.38
N THR A 398 -4.65 9.44 -2.98
CA THR A 398 -4.43 9.26 -4.42
C THR A 398 -3.27 8.31 -4.67
N SER A 399 -3.37 7.49 -5.70
CA SER A 399 -2.23 6.69 -6.18
C SER A 399 -2.34 6.50 -7.69
N LEU A 400 -1.29 6.90 -8.38
CA LEU A 400 -1.12 6.74 -9.81
C LEU A 400 -0.07 5.66 -10.07
N ALA A 401 -0.23 4.92 -11.15
CA ALA A 401 0.68 3.84 -11.52
C ALA A 401 1.32 4.07 -12.89
N ALA A 402 2.57 3.67 -13.01
CA ALA A 402 3.20 3.49 -14.31
C ALA A 402 2.37 2.49 -15.15
N GLY A 403 2.11 2.84 -16.42
CA GLY A 403 1.19 2.08 -17.28
C GLY A 403 -0.25 2.60 -17.30
N GLY A 404 -0.56 3.67 -16.53
CA GLY A 404 -1.76 4.49 -16.69
C GLY A 404 -2.90 4.23 -15.70
N ALA A 405 -2.82 3.22 -14.83
CA ALA A 405 -3.84 3.04 -13.80
C ALA A 405 -3.77 4.18 -12.77
N ALA A 406 -4.93 4.61 -12.29
CA ALA A 406 -5.08 5.62 -11.25
C ALA A 406 -6.22 5.21 -10.31
N ALA A 407 -6.05 5.47 -9.03
CA ALA A 407 -7.08 5.22 -8.04
C ALA A 407 -7.08 6.29 -6.95
N TRP A 408 -8.24 6.48 -6.34
CA TRP A 408 -8.42 7.33 -5.17
C TRP A 408 -9.43 6.76 -4.19
N LEU A 409 -9.22 7.12 -2.94
CA LEU A 409 -10.15 6.88 -1.84
C LEU A 409 -10.42 8.20 -1.13
N VAL A 410 -11.63 8.36 -0.64
CA VAL A 410 -11.95 9.42 0.32
C VAL A 410 -12.32 8.76 1.62
N LEU A 411 -11.53 9.01 2.64
CA LEU A 411 -11.72 8.46 3.97
C LEU A 411 -12.21 9.56 4.91
N GLY A 412 -13.25 9.26 5.66
CA GLY A 412 -13.73 10.11 6.75
C GLY A 412 -13.13 9.67 8.08
N ALA A 413 -12.97 10.62 9.00
CA ALA A 413 -12.63 10.31 10.39
C ALA A 413 -13.65 9.33 10.99
N PRO A 414 -13.24 8.49 11.96
CA PRO A 414 -14.19 7.68 12.71
C PRO A 414 -15.17 8.62 13.43
N GLN A 415 -16.45 8.25 13.41
CA GLN A 415 -17.42 8.93 14.28
C GLN A 415 -17.38 8.26 15.66
N PRO A 416 -17.56 9.06 16.73
CA PRO A 416 -17.54 8.56 18.10
C PRO A 416 -18.66 7.54 18.39
#